data_ee1d4374845b9213b2d9346b38fa6754
#
_entry.id   ee1d4374845b9213b2d9346b38fa6754
#
_cell.length_a   1.000
_cell.length_b   1.000
_cell.length_c   1.000
_cell.angle_alpha   90.00
_cell.angle_beta   90.00
_cell.angle_gamma   90.00
#
_symmetry.space_group_name_H-M   'P 1'
#
loop_
_entity.id
_entity.type
_entity.pdbx_description
1 polymer ?
#
loop_
_entity_poly.entity_id
_entity_poly.type
_entity_poly.pdbx_seq_one_letter_code
_entity_poly.pdbx_strand_id
1 'polypeptide(L)' 'FIKDTVEKIKEDNSDQDFFSAIKLCKKKRIGPARAEDNRTLFYKKDISLLARNGFDFETSKKVMDIDKNEYEKIIKLL' A
#
# COMPACT_ATOMS: atom_id res chain seq x y z
N PHE A 1 -8.23 -21.79 16.10
CA PHE A 1 -8.55 -22.72 15.10
C PHE A 1 -9.10 -22.12 13.82
N ILE A 2 -10.41 -22.11 13.61
CA ILE A 2 -11.04 -21.55 12.42
C ILE A 2 -10.67 -20.09 12.26
N LYS A 3 -10.64 -19.37 13.37
CA LYS A 3 -10.23 -17.99 13.41
C LYS A 3 -8.80 -17.81 12.88
N ASP A 4 -7.90 -18.66 13.35
CA ASP A 4 -6.50 -18.59 12.93
C ASP A 4 -6.36 -18.85 11.45
N THR A 5 -7.13 -19.80 10.93
CA THR A 5 -7.10 -20.11 9.51
C THR A 5 -7.56 -18.93 8.68
N VAL A 6 -8.64 -18.28 9.12
CA VAL A 6 -9.15 -17.10 8.44
C VAL A 6 -8.14 -15.95 8.48
N GLU A 7 -7.49 -15.77 9.62
CA GLU A 7 -6.47 -14.74 9.75
C GLU A 7 -5.30 -14.98 8.82
N LYS A 8 -4.87 -16.23 8.68
CA LYS A 8 -3.80 -16.57 7.75
C LYS A 8 -4.16 -16.25 6.32
N ILE A 9 -5.36 -16.59 5.92
CA ILE A 9 -5.84 -16.29 4.57
C ILE A 9 -5.88 -14.78 4.35
N LYS A 10 -6.31 -14.05 5.35
CA LYS A 10 -6.33 -12.58 5.29
C LYS A 10 -4.94 -12.01 5.13
N GLU A 11 -3.98 -12.53 5.87
CA GLU A 11 -2.60 -12.06 5.78
C GLU A 11 -2.03 -12.29 4.38
N ASP A 12 -2.26 -13.45 3.82
CA ASP A 12 -1.80 -13.77 2.47
C ASP A 12 -2.42 -12.80 1.46
N ASN A 13 -3.72 -12.58 1.57
CA ASN A 13 -4.41 -11.64 0.69
C ASN A 13 -3.90 -10.21 0.89
N SER A 14 -3.63 -9.84 2.14
CA SER A 14 -3.11 -8.51 2.45
C SER A 14 -1.76 -8.27 1.80
N ASP A 15 -0.90 -9.28 1.79
CA ASP A 15 0.42 -9.16 1.18
C ASP A 15 0.31 -8.93 -0.32
N GLN A 16 -0.56 -9.69 -0.99
CA GLN A 16 -0.77 -9.52 -2.43
C GLN A 16 -1.34 -8.13 -2.73
N ASP A 17 -2.31 -7.71 -1.95
CA ASP A 17 -2.89 -6.38 -2.11
C ASP A 17 -1.87 -5.29 -1.85
N PHE A 18 -1.01 -5.50 -0.85
CA PHE A 18 0.04 -4.56 -0.52
C PHE A 18 0.99 -4.36 -1.71
N PHE A 19 1.46 -5.45 -2.28
CA PHE A 19 2.36 -5.36 -3.45
C PHE A 19 1.66 -4.74 -4.66
N SER A 20 0.41 -5.10 -4.87
CA SER A 20 -0.38 -4.51 -5.97
C SER A 20 -0.55 -3.01 -5.78
N ALA A 21 -0.79 -2.60 -4.55
CA ALA A 21 -0.92 -1.18 -4.21
C ALA A 21 0.40 -0.44 -4.44
N ILE A 22 1.52 -1.07 -4.08
CA ILE A 22 2.85 -0.49 -4.31
C ILE A 22 3.09 -0.29 -5.81
N LYS A 23 2.73 -1.28 -6.62
CA LYS A 23 2.85 -1.17 -8.07
C LYS A 23 2.02 -0.01 -8.62
N LEU A 24 0.82 0.14 -8.10
CA LEU A 24 -0.05 1.25 -8.51
C LEU A 24 0.57 2.59 -8.11
N CYS A 25 1.10 2.68 -6.90
CA CYS A 25 1.77 3.89 -6.44
C CYS A 25 2.95 4.25 -7.34
N LYS A 26 3.72 3.26 -7.74
CA LYS A 26 4.85 3.48 -8.64
C LYS A 26 4.37 3.99 -9.99
N LYS A 27 3.32 3.39 -10.52
CA LYS A 27 2.79 3.75 -11.83
C LYS A 27 2.23 5.15 -11.86
N LYS A 28 1.49 5.51 -10.81
CA LYS A 28 0.83 6.82 -10.74
C LYS A 28 1.62 7.86 -9.96
N ARG A 29 2.75 7.47 -9.39
CA ARG A 29 3.61 8.34 -8.59
C ARG A 29 2.85 8.97 -7.41
N ILE A 30 2.15 8.13 -6.68
CA ILE A 30 1.40 8.54 -5.50
C ILE A 30 1.94 7.83 -4.25
N GLY A 31 1.49 8.26 -3.08
CA GLY A 31 1.87 7.66 -1.82
C GLY A 31 3.36 7.70 -1.58
N PRO A 32 3.99 6.55 -1.30
CA PRO A 32 5.43 6.54 -0.99
C PRO A 32 6.32 6.93 -2.16
N ALA A 33 5.77 6.97 -3.39
CA ALA A 33 6.54 7.42 -4.55
C ALA A 33 6.65 8.94 -4.63
N ARG A 34 5.86 9.68 -3.85
CA ARG A 34 5.94 11.14 -3.81
C ARG A 34 7.10 11.60 -2.93
N ALA A 35 7.54 12.82 -3.13
CA ALA A 35 8.47 13.46 -2.21
C ALA A 35 7.80 13.58 -0.82
N GLU A 36 8.61 13.57 0.23
CA GLU A 36 8.09 13.55 1.61
C GLU A 36 7.09 14.68 1.88
N ASP A 37 7.38 15.88 1.42
CA ASP A 37 6.50 17.02 1.62
C ASP A 37 5.14 16.78 0.95
N ASN A 38 5.16 16.22 -0.24
CA ASN A 38 3.95 15.94 -0.99
C ASN A 38 3.18 14.76 -0.43
N ARG A 39 3.86 13.81 0.21
CA ARG A 39 3.19 12.65 0.83
C ARG A 39 2.17 13.10 1.86
N THR A 40 2.56 14.01 2.74
CA THR A 40 1.65 14.53 3.76
C THR A 40 0.51 15.34 3.14
N LEU A 41 0.86 16.16 2.16
CA LEU A 41 -0.11 17.05 1.52
C LEU A 41 -1.22 16.27 0.80
N PHE A 42 -0.84 15.19 0.11
CA PHE A 42 -1.79 14.41 -0.69
C PHE A 42 -2.20 13.10 -0.03
N TYR A 43 -1.96 12.95 1.27
CA TYR A 43 -2.21 11.70 1.98
C TYR A 43 -3.64 11.21 1.81
N LYS A 44 -4.62 12.07 2.10
CA LYS A 44 -6.03 11.70 2.02
C LYS A 44 -6.44 11.38 0.59
N LYS A 45 -5.94 12.15 -0.35
CA LYS A 45 -6.25 11.96 -1.76
C LYS A 45 -5.71 10.62 -2.26
N ASP A 46 -4.49 10.30 -1.88
CA ASP A 46 -3.85 9.05 -2.31
C ASP A 46 -4.55 7.84 -1.68
N ILE A 47 -4.92 7.91 -0.42
CA ILE A 47 -5.69 6.84 0.23
C ILE A 47 -7.03 6.64 -0.47
N SER A 48 -7.71 7.72 -0.81
CA SER A 48 -8.99 7.64 -1.53
C SER A 48 -8.82 6.98 -2.89
N LEU A 49 -7.72 7.31 -3.56
CA LEU A 49 -7.44 6.73 -4.87
C LEU A 49 -7.19 5.23 -4.78
N LEU A 50 -6.45 4.80 -3.76
CA LEU A 50 -6.21 3.38 -3.53
C LEU A 50 -7.52 2.65 -3.21
N ALA A 51 -8.36 3.26 -2.39
CA ALA A 51 -9.66 2.69 -2.06
C ALA A 51 -10.53 2.51 -3.30
N ARG A 52 -10.49 3.46 -4.21
CA ARG A 52 -11.24 3.38 -5.47
C ARG A 52 -10.75 2.24 -6.36
N ASN A 53 -9.50 1.86 -6.22
CA ASN A 53 -8.93 0.76 -6.99
C ASN A 53 -9.15 -0.60 -6.35
N GLY A 54 -9.95 -0.65 -5.28
CA GLY A 54 -10.33 -1.90 -4.65
C GLY A 54 -9.50 -2.31 -3.45
N PHE A 55 -8.57 -1.47 -3.01
CA PHE A 55 -7.77 -1.77 -1.83
C PHE A 55 -8.50 -1.30 -0.59
N ASP A 56 -8.47 -2.12 0.47
CA ASP A 56 -9.11 -1.73 1.71
C ASP A 56 -8.30 -0.64 2.43
N PHE A 57 -8.91 -0.05 3.44
CA PHE A 57 -8.30 1.06 4.16
C PHE A 57 -6.99 0.65 4.83
N GLU A 58 -6.95 -0.54 5.42
CA GLU A 58 -5.76 -1.02 6.09
C GLU A 58 -4.59 -1.17 5.14
N THR A 59 -4.82 -1.75 3.98
CA THR A 59 -3.78 -1.91 2.95
C THR A 59 -3.32 -0.55 2.47
N SER A 60 -4.25 0.34 2.20
CA SER A 60 -3.92 1.69 1.74
C SER A 60 -3.07 2.43 2.77
N LYS A 61 -3.43 2.31 4.05
CA LYS A 61 -2.69 2.95 5.12
C LYS A 61 -1.28 2.38 5.26
N LYS A 62 -1.15 1.07 5.18
CA LYS A 62 0.17 0.42 5.23
C LYS A 62 1.08 0.93 4.12
N VAL A 63 0.54 1.02 2.91
CA VAL A 63 1.29 1.51 1.76
C VAL A 63 1.72 2.96 1.97
N MET A 64 0.83 3.77 2.52
CA MET A 64 1.13 5.18 2.74
C MET A 64 2.15 5.40 3.87
N ASP A 65 2.22 4.48 4.83
CA ASP A 65 3.07 4.62 6.01
C ASP A 65 4.48 4.08 5.84
N ILE A 66 4.79 3.35 4.77
CA ILE A 66 6.13 2.80 4.59
C ILE A 66 7.15 3.89 4.29
N ASP A 67 8.38 3.63 4.67
CA ASP A 67 9.49 4.53 4.38
C ASP A 67 9.88 4.47 2.91
N LYS A 68 10.52 5.53 2.45
CA LYS A 68 11.02 5.57 1.09
C LYS A 68 12.04 4.45 0.83
N ASN A 69 12.89 4.16 1.82
CA ASN A 69 13.86 3.08 1.71
C ASN A 69 13.17 1.74 1.53
N GLU A 70 12.13 1.49 2.32
CA GLU A 70 11.37 0.26 2.23
C GLU A 70 10.63 0.17 0.92
N TYR A 71 10.05 1.26 0.47
CA TYR A 71 9.39 1.33 -0.82
C TYR A 71 10.35 0.97 -1.95
N GLU A 72 11.56 1.54 -1.93
CA GLU A 72 12.56 1.24 -2.95
C GLU A 72 12.98 -0.22 -2.96
N LYS A 73 13.12 -0.83 -1.76
CA LYS A 73 13.42 -2.25 -1.66
C LYS A 73 12.33 -3.09 -2.30
N ILE A 74 11.09 -2.75 -2.06
CA ILE A 74 9.95 -3.49 -2.59
C ILE A 74 9.88 -3.39 -4.10
N ILE A 75 10.04 -2.20 -4.65
CA ILE A 75 9.95 -2.03 -6.10
C ILE A 75 11.09 -2.70 -6.83
N LYS A 76 12.23 -2.89 -6.18
CA LYS A 76 13.33 -3.66 -6.78
C LYS A 76 12.99 -5.13 -6.91
N LEU A 77 12.12 -5.64 -6.04
CA LEU A 77 11.67 -7.03 -6.09
C LEU A 77 10.53 -7.22 -7.10
N LEU A 78 9.91 -6.16 -7.50
CA LEU A 78 8.83 -6.19 -8.47
C LEU A 78 9.38 -6.04 -9.89
#